data_b91bb2c34bc676a34a4bcc116f3b17c3
#
_entry.id   b91bb2c34bc676a34a4bcc116f3b17c3
#
_cell.length_a   1.000
_cell.length_b   1.000
_cell.length_c   1.000
_cell.angle_alpha   90.00
_cell.angle_beta   90.00
_cell.angle_gamma   90.00
#
_symmetry.space_group_name_H-M   'P 1'
#
loop_
_entity.id
_entity.type
_entity.pdbx_description
1 polymer ?
#
loop_
_entity_poly.entity_id
_entity_poly.type
_entity_poly.pdbx_seq_one_letter_code
_entity_poly.pdbx_strand_id
1 'polypeptide(L)'
;LPTGQDFGMMRVTVKGGLPVLASAYQWFQRNRIYPVKAGLAVSRLLRDPDDTGQVFKVLEALRGDSLGRAHRRLLACEQGEKLLSDKPAIVRALNDRESLLGMPEGSLGRAYYDFVHAEGLSADGLIASSEEAPFVENIDVDMRWLGDRLRDIHDLQHVMTGYGRDPLGELSLLSFMTTQTPGRGIDF
;
A
#
# COMPACT_ATOMS: atom_id res chain seq x y z
N LEU A 1 73.32 -6.58 -19.27
CA LEU A 1 72.55 -6.71 -18.04
C LEU A 1 71.09 -6.41 -18.34
N PRO A 2 70.18 -7.40 -18.30
CA PRO A 2 68.76 -7.19 -18.37
C PRO A 2 68.18 -7.29 -16.96
N THR A 3 67.45 -6.28 -16.58
CA THR A 3 66.63 -6.27 -15.36
C THR A 3 65.23 -5.86 -15.73
N GLY A 4 64.26 -6.63 -15.36
CA GLY A 4 62.87 -6.24 -15.49
C GLY A 4 61.97 -7.47 -15.48
N GLN A 5 61.77 -8.08 -14.29
CA GLN A 5 60.73 -9.08 -14.11
C GLN A 5 59.41 -8.36 -14.03
N ASP A 6 58.59 -8.51 -15.08
CA ASP A 6 57.17 -8.18 -15.03
C ASP A 6 56.45 -9.20 -14.13
N PHE A 7 56.09 -8.77 -12.94
CA PHE A 7 55.13 -9.46 -12.12
C PHE A 7 53.72 -9.25 -12.73
N GLY A 8 53.31 -10.22 -13.54
CA GLY A 8 51.96 -10.31 -14.06
C GLY A 8 50.95 -10.40 -12.93
N MET A 9 50.34 -9.26 -12.58
CA MET A 9 49.22 -9.18 -11.64
C MET A 9 48.00 -9.81 -12.30
N MET A 10 47.79 -11.09 -11.98
CA MET A 10 46.63 -11.87 -12.39
C MET A 10 45.36 -11.18 -11.89
N ARG A 11 44.72 -10.37 -12.75
CA ARG A 11 43.38 -9.82 -12.46
C ARG A 11 42.40 -10.98 -12.43
N VAL A 12 42.11 -11.49 -11.23
CA VAL A 12 40.95 -12.34 -11.00
C VAL A 12 39.71 -11.48 -11.16
N THR A 13 39.14 -11.50 -12.34
CA THR A 13 37.84 -10.89 -12.61
C THR A 13 36.80 -11.82 -12.01
N VAL A 14 36.35 -11.55 -10.79
CA VAL A 14 35.19 -12.20 -10.18
C VAL A 14 33.96 -11.69 -10.95
N LYS A 15 33.65 -12.32 -12.06
CA LYS A 15 32.39 -12.13 -12.78
C LYS A 15 31.29 -12.78 -11.95
N GLY A 16 30.53 -12.01 -11.15
CA GLY A 16 29.31 -12.49 -10.51
C GLY A 16 28.95 -11.90 -9.15
N GLY A 17 29.87 -11.28 -8.42
CA GLY A 17 29.59 -10.80 -7.06
C GLY A 17 28.73 -9.53 -6.98
N LEU A 18 28.87 -8.61 -7.90
CA LEU A 18 28.17 -7.32 -7.87
C LEU A 18 26.64 -7.41 -8.05
N PRO A 19 26.09 -8.20 -9.00
CA PRO A 19 24.63 -8.29 -9.16
C PRO A 19 23.94 -9.00 -7.99
N VAL A 20 24.59 -9.99 -7.37
CA VAL A 20 24.02 -10.70 -6.20
C VAL A 20 23.97 -9.80 -4.98
N LEU A 21 25.03 -9.03 -4.72
CA LEU A 21 25.05 -8.08 -3.60
C LEU A 21 24.05 -6.93 -3.80
N ALA A 22 23.92 -6.44 -5.04
CA ALA A 22 22.93 -5.41 -5.36
C ALA A 22 21.50 -5.94 -5.19
N SER A 23 21.20 -7.17 -5.60
CA SER A 23 19.88 -7.77 -5.43
C SER A 23 19.58 -8.07 -3.96
N ALA A 24 20.55 -8.54 -3.18
CA ALA A 24 20.40 -8.74 -1.74
C ALA A 24 20.16 -7.42 -1.00
N TYR A 25 20.88 -6.36 -1.34
CA TYR A 25 20.68 -5.02 -0.79
C TYR A 25 19.30 -4.47 -1.13
N GLN A 26 18.86 -4.58 -2.38
CA GLN A 26 17.52 -4.17 -2.80
C GLN A 26 16.43 -4.98 -2.08
N TRP A 27 16.61 -6.29 -1.91
CA TRP A 27 15.71 -7.13 -1.14
C TRP A 27 15.62 -6.67 0.30
N PHE A 28 16.77 -6.39 0.96
CA PHE A 28 16.82 -5.89 2.33
C PHE A 28 16.11 -4.54 2.47
N GLN A 29 16.33 -3.60 1.56
CA GLN A 29 15.66 -2.30 1.57
C GLN A 29 14.15 -2.43 1.39
N ARG A 30 13.68 -3.27 0.47
CA ARG A 30 12.24 -3.51 0.26
C ARG A 30 11.55 -4.17 1.45
N ASN A 31 12.25 -5.06 2.16
CA ASN A 31 11.70 -5.76 3.32
C ASN A 31 11.91 -5.03 4.65
N ARG A 32 12.50 -3.84 4.62
CA ARG A 32 12.81 -3.08 5.81
C ARG A 32 11.53 -2.59 6.49
N ILE A 33 11.48 -2.78 7.81
CA ILE A 33 10.43 -2.24 8.68
C ILE A 33 11.06 -1.29 9.69
N TYR A 34 10.25 -0.36 10.22
CA TYR A 34 10.68 0.68 11.14
C TYR A 34 9.86 0.62 12.44
N PRO A 35 10.09 -0.39 13.31
CA PRO A 35 9.24 -0.65 14.49
C PRO A 35 9.18 0.54 15.46
N VAL A 36 10.26 1.30 15.61
CA VAL A 36 10.27 2.50 16.46
C VAL A 36 9.32 3.57 15.90
N LYS A 37 9.33 3.80 14.58
CA LYS A 37 8.40 4.76 13.95
C LYS A 37 6.95 4.31 14.12
N ALA A 38 6.69 3.02 13.94
CA ALA A 38 5.37 2.44 14.16
C ALA A 38 4.91 2.65 15.62
N GLY A 39 5.74 2.30 16.60
CA GLY A 39 5.43 2.49 18.01
C GLY A 39 5.14 3.95 18.40
N LEU A 40 5.88 4.91 17.83
CA LEU A 40 5.61 6.33 18.03
C LEU A 40 4.27 6.76 17.42
N ALA A 41 3.94 6.27 16.23
CA ALA A 41 2.66 6.55 15.59
C ALA A 41 1.49 5.95 16.38
N VAL A 42 1.61 4.69 16.84
CA VAL A 42 0.63 4.05 17.72
C VAL A 42 0.43 4.85 19.02
N SER A 43 1.52 5.30 19.65
CA SER A 43 1.41 6.09 20.89
C SER A 43 0.69 7.43 20.71
N ARG A 44 0.74 8.00 19.49
CA ARG A 44 -0.03 9.21 19.15
C ARG A 44 -1.49 8.87 18.88
N LEU A 45 -1.74 7.82 18.10
CA LEU A 45 -3.09 7.33 17.83
C LEU A 45 -3.86 6.98 19.11
N LEU A 46 -3.20 6.40 20.12
CA LEU A 46 -3.82 6.13 21.42
C LEU A 46 -4.17 7.38 22.22
N ARG A 47 -3.55 8.54 21.93
CA ARG A 47 -3.86 9.82 22.55
C ARG A 47 -4.94 10.59 21.78
N ASP A 48 -4.99 10.39 20.49
CA ASP A 48 -5.93 11.01 19.57
C ASP A 48 -6.37 9.96 18.53
N PRO A 49 -7.44 9.21 18.84
CA PRO A 49 -7.95 8.15 17.96
C PRO A 49 -8.48 8.66 16.61
N ASP A 50 -8.81 9.95 16.51
CA ASP A 50 -9.32 10.57 15.29
C ASP A 50 -8.20 11.00 14.33
N ASP A 51 -6.91 10.95 14.76
CA ASP A 51 -5.74 11.21 13.90
C ASP A 51 -5.45 9.99 12.99
N THR A 52 -6.28 9.84 11.96
CA THR A 52 -6.14 8.76 10.96
C THR A 52 -4.80 8.79 10.22
N GLY A 53 -4.13 9.95 10.16
CA GLY A 53 -2.78 10.08 9.60
C GLY A 53 -1.75 9.20 10.32
N GLN A 54 -1.93 8.90 11.62
CA GLN A 54 -1.04 7.99 12.35
C GLN A 54 -1.22 6.53 11.91
N VAL A 55 -2.42 6.13 11.50
CA VAL A 55 -2.67 4.78 10.95
C VAL A 55 -1.82 4.57 9.70
N PHE A 56 -1.84 5.52 8.76
CA PHE A 56 -1.01 5.45 7.56
C PHE A 56 0.49 5.41 7.87
N LYS A 57 0.95 6.13 8.91
CA LYS A 57 2.35 6.07 9.37
C LYS A 57 2.73 4.70 9.94
N VAL A 58 1.82 4.02 10.65
CA VAL A 58 2.03 2.64 11.12
C VAL A 58 2.11 1.69 9.92
N LEU A 59 1.13 1.75 9.02
CA LEU A 59 1.09 0.92 7.81
C LEU A 59 2.37 1.08 6.98
N GLU A 60 2.82 2.31 6.76
CA GLU A 60 4.04 2.59 6.01
C GLU A 60 5.29 2.08 6.74
N ALA A 61 5.39 2.31 8.05
CA ALA A 61 6.54 1.88 8.84
C ALA A 61 6.71 0.34 8.89
N LEU A 62 5.62 -0.41 8.81
CA LEU A 62 5.61 -1.87 8.89
C LEU A 62 5.37 -2.56 7.54
N ARG A 63 5.19 -1.81 6.48
CA ARG A 63 4.82 -2.30 5.14
C ARG A 63 5.75 -3.40 4.62
N GLY A 64 7.07 -3.26 4.78
CA GLY A 64 8.05 -4.16 4.17
C GLY A 64 7.80 -4.33 2.66
N ASP A 65 7.78 -5.58 2.16
CA ASP A 65 7.48 -5.89 0.74
C ASP A 65 5.99 -6.27 0.50
N SER A 66 5.06 -5.86 1.37
CA SER A 66 3.63 -6.23 1.22
C SER A 66 3.08 -5.76 -0.13
N LEU A 67 3.37 -4.52 -0.52
CA LEU A 67 2.94 -3.96 -1.80
C LEU A 67 3.56 -4.68 -3.00
N GLY A 68 4.85 -5.06 -2.92
CA GLY A 68 5.49 -5.86 -3.96
C GLY A 68 4.88 -7.26 -4.09
N ARG A 69 4.45 -7.88 -2.98
CA ARG A 69 3.70 -9.14 -3.02
C ARG A 69 2.33 -8.97 -3.67
N ALA A 70 1.60 -7.91 -3.31
CA ALA A 70 0.31 -7.58 -3.92
C ALA A 70 0.45 -7.35 -5.43
N HIS A 71 1.47 -6.60 -5.86
CA HIS A 71 1.77 -6.36 -7.27
C HIS A 71 2.05 -7.67 -8.05
N ARG A 72 2.88 -8.56 -7.49
CA ARG A 72 3.14 -9.88 -8.11
C ARG A 72 1.88 -10.75 -8.19
N ARG A 73 0.99 -10.69 -7.19
CA ARG A 73 -0.30 -11.39 -7.23
C ARG A 73 -1.21 -10.82 -8.30
N LEU A 74 -1.25 -9.48 -8.44
CA LEU A 74 -2.03 -8.82 -9.49
C LEU A 74 -1.55 -9.24 -10.88
N LEU A 75 -0.23 -9.25 -11.14
CA LEU A 75 0.35 -9.71 -12.40
C LEU A 75 0.06 -11.20 -12.70
N ALA A 76 -0.15 -12.01 -11.67
CA ALA A 76 -0.54 -13.42 -11.86
C ALA A 76 -2.03 -13.62 -12.19
N CYS A 77 -2.85 -12.56 -12.11
CA CYS A 77 -4.25 -12.60 -12.52
C CYS A 77 -4.38 -12.33 -14.02
N GLU A 78 -5.35 -12.97 -14.68
CA GLU A 78 -5.60 -12.85 -16.12
C GLU A 78 -5.76 -11.39 -16.60
N GLN A 79 -6.37 -10.53 -15.78
CA GLN A 79 -6.59 -9.12 -16.11
C GLN A 79 -5.54 -8.16 -15.50
N GLY A 80 -4.54 -8.69 -14.79
CA GLY A 80 -3.60 -7.89 -14.00
C GLY A 80 -2.76 -6.94 -14.84
N GLU A 81 -2.21 -7.42 -15.97
CA GLU A 81 -1.43 -6.60 -16.89
C GLU A 81 -2.28 -5.47 -17.47
N LYS A 82 -3.54 -5.77 -17.84
CA LYS A 82 -4.47 -4.76 -18.37
C LYS A 82 -4.77 -3.68 -17.33
N LEU A 83 -5.04 -4.06 -16.08
CA LEU A 83 -5.29 -3.11 -14.99
C LEU A 83 -4.08 -2.21 -14.72
N LEU A 84 -2.86 -2.76 -14.76
CA LEU A 84 -1.63 -1.99 -14.60
C LEU A 84 -1.32 -1.09 -15.79
N SER A 85 -1.73 -1.48 -16.99
CA SER A 85 -1.63 -0.63 -18.19
C SER A 85 -2.63 0.52 -18.16
N ASP A 86 -3.90 0.20 -17.90
CA ASP A 86 -5.01 1.17 -17.97
C ASP A 86 -5.07 2.10 -16.75
N LYS A 87 -4.60 1.64 -15.59
CA LYS A 87 -4.61 2.39 -14.31
C LYS A 87 -5.92 3.14 -14.06
N PRO A 88 -7.08 2.47 -14.08
CA PRO A 88 -8.37 3.15 -13.94
C PRO A 88 -8.47 3.89 -12.61
N ALA A 89 -8.88 5.16 -12.67
CA ALA A 89 -9.07 6.01 -11.48
C ALA A 89 -10.46 5.77 -10.88
N ILE A 90 -10.55 5.00 -9.78
CA ILE A 90 -11.82 4.72 -9.10
C ILE A 90 -12.37 5.95 -8.37
N VAL A 91 -11.48 6.81 -7.85
CA VAL A 91 -11.87 7.99 -7.05
C VAL A 91 -12.88 8.88 -7.78
N ARG A 92 -12.72 9.04 -9.10
CA ARG A 92 -13.67 9.82 -9.90
C ARG A 92 -15.09 9.23 -9.80
N ALA A 93 -15.22 7.90 -9.89
CA ALA A 93 -16.52 7.24 -9.77
C ALA A 93 -17.07 7.29 -8.33
N LEU A 94 -16.19 7.21 -7.33
CA LEU A 94 -16.58 7.29 -5.91
C LEU A 94 -17.01 8.70 -5.50
N ASN A 95 -16.52 9.74 -6.17
CA ASN A 95 -16.92 11.13 -5.92
C ASN A 95 -18.12 11.59 -6.76
N ASP A 96 -18.57 10.79 -7.73
CA ASP A 96 -19.74 11.11 -8.56
C ASP A 96 -21.05 10.79 -7.80
N ARG A 97 -21.38 11.66 -6.87
CA ARG A 97 -22.54 11.50 -5.98
C ARG A 97 -23.87 11.38 -6.72
N GLU A 98 -24.03 12.10 -7.81
CA GLU A 98 -25.26 12.08 -8.60
C GLU A 98 -25.45 10.72 -9.27
N SER A 99 -24.40 10.21 -9.92
CA SER A 99 -24.42 8.88 -10.54
C SER A 99 -24.63 7.78 -9.48
N LEU A 100 -23.96 7.85 -8.32
CA LEU A 100 -24.09 6.86 -7.26
C LEU A 100 -25.50 6.85 -6.66
N LEU A 101 -26.06 8.02 -6.38
CA LEU A 101 -27.45 8.17 -5.90
C LEU A 101 -28.49 7.63 -6.89
N GLY A 102 -28.24 7.78 -8.18
CA GLY A 102 -29.10 7.26 -9.26
C GLY A 102 -29.03 5.76 -9.48
N MET A 103 -28.07 5.06 -8.83
CA MET A 103 -27.94 3.61 -8.94
C MET A 103 -29.10 2.88 -8.21
N PRO A 104 -29.47 1.66 -8.66
CA PRO A 104 -30.54 0.87 -8.03
C PRO A 104 -30.23 0.62 -6.54
N GLU A 105 -31.30 0.59 -5.72
CA GLU A 105 -31.18 0.12 -4.33
C GLU A 105 -30.59 -1.29 -4.27
N GLY A 106 -29.71 -1.52 -3.28
CA GLY A 106 -28.98 -2.81 -3.14
C GLY A 106 -27.79 -2.97 -4.07
N SER A 107 -27.53 -2.02 -4.99
CA SER A 107 -26.26 -2.00 -5.73
C SER A 107 -25.11 -1.51 -4.84
N LEU A 108 -23.89 -1.99 -5.14
CA LEU A 108 -22.69 -1.58 -4.38
C LEU A 108 -22.49 -0.05 -4.39
N GLY A 109 -22.70 0.60 -5.56
CA GLY A 109 -22.52 2.04 -5.66
C GLY A 109 -23.55 2.83 -4.86
N ARG A 110 -24.83 2.40 -4.80
CA ARG A 110 -25.86 3.01 -3.98
C ARG A 110 -25.56 2.81 -2.48
N ALA A 111 -25.19 1.60 -2.08
CA ALA A 111 -24.82 1.31 -0.69
C ALA A 111 -23.58 2.11 -0.25
N TYR A 112 -22.60 2.30 -1.14
CA TYR A 112 -21.44 3.16 -0.88
C TYR A 112 -21.88 4.63 -0.68
N TYR A 113 -22.74 5.15 -1.55
CA TYR A 113 -23.29 6.51 -1.38
C TYR A 113 -23.95 6.69 -0.02
N ASP A 114 -24.84 5.77 0.36
CA ASP A 114 -25.57 5.83 1.62
C ASP A 114 -24.61 5.77 2.82
N PHE A 115 -23.58 4.93 2.75
CA PHE A 115 -22.53 4.81 3.77
C PHE A 115 -21.74 6.11 3.95
N VAL A 116 -21.13 6.63 2.89
CA VAL A 116 -20.29 7.84 2.97
C VAL A 116 -21.13 9.09 3.32
N HIS A 117 -22.41 9.13 2.90
CA HIS A 117 -23.30 10.23 3.23
C HIS A 117 -23.68 10.21 4.71
N ALA A 118 -24.01 9.05 5.27
CA ALA A 118 -24.34 8.89 6.69
C ALA A 118 -23.17 9.26 7.60
N GLU A 119 -21.94 8.92 7.19
CA GLU A 119 -20.71 9.17 7.95
C GLU A 119 -20.07 10.54 7.67
N GLY A 120 -20.64 11.34 6.76
CA GLY A 120 -20.08 12.64 6.36
C GLY A 120 -18.70 12.54 5.66
N LEU A 121 -18.43 11.43 4.97
CA LEU A 121 -17.17 11.11 4.35
C LEU A 121 -17.10 11.52 2.87
N SER A 122 -15.87 11.46 2.34
CA SER A 122 -15.60 11.53 0.90
C SER A 122 -14.31 10.80 0.58
N ALA A 123 -14.18 10.31 -0.66
CA ALA A 123 -12.94 9.70 -1.14
C ALA A 123 -11.76 10.70 -1.06
N ASP A 124 -11.99 11.98 -1.27
CA ASP A 124 -10.96 13.03 -1.14
C ASP A 124 -10.47 13.20 0.30
N GLY A 125 -11.34 13.01 1.31
CA GLY A 125 -10.96 13.06 2.72
C GLY A 125 -9.96 11.95 3.08
N LEU A 126 -10.17 10.74 2.58
CA LEU A 126 -9.25 9.62 2.78
C LEU A 126 -7.90 9.86 2.09
N ILE A 127 -7.91 10.44 0.88
CA ILE A 127 -6.71 10.85 0.16
C ILE A 127 -5.92 11.87 0.98
N ALA A 128 -6.57 12.95 1.44
CA ALA A 128 -5.93 14.00 2.22
C ALA A 128 -5.27 13.43 3.50
N SER A 129 -5.95 12.56 4.24
CA SER A 129 -5.39 11.89 5.42
C SER A 129 -4.17 11.02 5.09
N SER A 130 -4.14 10.40 3.91
CA SER A 130 -3.00 9.57 3.48
C SER A 130 -1.78 10.38 3.04
N GLU A 131 -1.97 11.60 2.52
CA GLU A 131 -0.89 12.48 2.07
C GLU A 131 -0.05 13.04 3.23
N GLU A 132 -0.59 13.05 4.45
CA GLU A 132 0.16 13.39 5.66
C GLU A 132 1.25 12.36 6.02
N ALA A 133 1.16 11.13 5.50
CA ALA A 133 2.18 10.11 5.62
C ALA A 133 2.98 10.04 4.30
N PRO A 134 4.18 10.66 4.23
CA PRO A 134 4.93 10.72 2.99
C PRO A 134 5.24 9.31 2.47
N PHE A 135 4.73 9.02 1.28
CA PHE A 135 5.12 7.83 0.54
C PHE A 135 6.64 7.85 0.32
N VAL A 136 7.24 6.67 0.39
CA VAL A 136 8.68 6.50 0.12
C VAL A 136 9.00 7.09 -1.26
N GLU A 137 9.94 8.01 -1.30
CA GLU A 137 10.54 8.48 -2.55
C GLU A 137 11.08 7.27 -3.34
N ASN A 138 10.82 7.22 -4.64
CA ASN A 138 11.25 6.16 -5.57
C ASN A 138 10.45 4.83 -5.53
N ILE A 139 9.15 4.87 -5.28
CA ILE A 139 8.28 3.73 -5.58
C ILE A 139 7.98 3.70 -7.10
N ASP A 140 8.05 2.49 -7.68
CA ASP A 140 7.62 2.22 -9.05
C ASP A 140 6.18 2.70 -9.29
N VAL A 141 5.89 3.19 -10.50
CA VAL A 141 4.59 3.78 -10.87
C VAL A 141 3.43 2.80 -10.70
N ASP A 142 3.64 1.53 -11.03
CA ASP A 142 2.62 0.49 -10.90
C ASP A 142 2.33 0.18 -9.44
N MET A 143 3.37 0.12 -8.62
CA MET A 143 3.21 -0.07 -7.18
C MET A 143 2.54 1.13 -6.51
N ARG A 144 2.84 2.35 -6.95
CA ARG A 144 2.18 3.56 -6.46
C ARG A 144 0.69 3.50 -6.77
N TRP A 145 0.34 3.27 -8.02
CA TRP A 145 -1.06 3.15 -8.43
C TRP A 145 -1.79 2.04 -7.64
N LEU A 146 -1.14 0.89 -7.43
CA LEU A 146 -1.74 -0.21 -6.65
C LEU A 146 -1.94 0.19 -5.18
N GLY A 147 -0.98 0.89 -4.56
CA GLY A 147 -1.10 1.39 -3.20
C GLY A 147 -2.26 2.38 -3.06
N ASP A 148 -2.34 3.35 -3.96
CA ASP A 148 -3.44 4.31 -4.03
C ASP A 148 -4.78 3.59 -4.22
N ARG A 149 -4.85 2.61 -5.12
CA ARG A 149 -6.05 1.81 -5.35
C ARG A 149 -6.51 1.05 -4.12
N LEU A 150 -5.59 0.44 -3.35
CA LEU A 150 -5.92 -0.27 -2.12
C LEU A 150 -6.46 0.68 -1.04
N ARG A 151 -5.92 1.90 -0.94
CA ARG A 151 -6.46 2.95 -0.09
C ARG A 151 -7.86 3.36 -0.53
N ASP A 152 -8.04 3.66 -1.82
CA ASP A 152 -9.26 4.24 -2.37
C ASP A 152 -10.48 3.30 -2.26
N ILE A 153 -10.25 1.98 -2.20
CA ILE A 153 -11.33 0.98 -2.04
C ILE A 153 -11.63 0.65 -0.58
N HIS A 154 -10.98 1.28 0.40
CA HIS A 154 -11.16 0.98 1.81
C HIS A 154 -12.64 1.09 2.24
N ASP A 155 -13.29 2.20 1.93
CA ASP A 155 -14.68 2.43 2.31
C ASP A 155 -15.67 1.50 1.56
N LEU A 156 -15.32 1.09 0.34
CA LEU A 156 -16.06 0.02 -0.35
C LEU A 156 -15.96 -1.31 0.39
N GLN A 157 -14.84 -1.58 1.04
CA GLN A 157 -14.68 -2.81 1.81
C GLN A 157 -15.56 -2.80 3.08
N HIS A 158 -15.75 -1.64 3.75
CA HIS A 158 -16.74 -1.49 4.81
C HIS A 158 -18.15 -1.86 4.30
N VAL A 159 -18.54 -1.29 3.17
CA VAL A 159 -19.85 -1.56 2.56
C VAL A 159 -20.03 -3.04 2.19
N MET A 160 -19.00 -3.66 1.60
CA MET A 160 -19.06 -5.06 1.16
C MET A 160 -19.10 -6.05 2.32
N THR A 161 -18.44 -5.74 3.43
CA THR A 161 -18.34 -6.63 4.60
C THR A 161 -19.42 -6.36 5.63
N GLY A 162 -20.04 -5.18 5.59
CA GLY A 162 -21.00 -4.71 6.60
C GLY A 162 -20.34 -4.31 7.93
N TYR A 163 -19.01 -4.23 7.99
CA TYR A 163 -18.30 -3.74 9.18
C TYR A 163 -18.42 -2.24 9.26
N GLY A 164 -18.82 -1.72 10.44
CA GLY A 164 -18.93 -0.29 10.71
C GLY A 164 -17.56 0.37 10.90
N ARG A 165 -17.57 1.70 11.12
CA ARG A 165 -16.36 2.49 11.41
C ARG A 165 -16.08 2.63 12.90
N ASP A 166 -16.86 1.97 13.75
CA ASP A 166 -16.50 1.85 15.16
C ASP A 166 -15.22 1.01 15.35
N PRO A 167 -14.54 1.11 16.50
CA PRO A 167 -13.25 0.43 16.69
C PRO A 167 -13.27 -1.08 16.44
N LEU A 168 -14.40 -1.76 16.70
CA LEU A 168 -14.55 -3.18 16.43
C LEU A 168 -14.74 -3.46 14.92
N GLY A 169 -15.50 -2.61 14.25
CA GLY A 169 -15.71 -2.67 12.80
C GLY A 169 -14.40 -2.46 12.03
N GLU A 170 -13.62 -1.45 12.41
CA GLU A 170 -12.29 -1.21 11.83
C GLU A 170 -11.34 -2.39 12.05
N LEU A 171 -11.28 -2.95 13.27
CA LEU A 171 -10.48 -4.13 13.56
C LEU A 171 -10.92 -5.35 12.74
N SER A 172 -12.22 -5.53 12.57
CA SER A 172 -12.80 -6.61 11.76
C SER A 172 -12.44 -6.43 10.29
N LEU A 173 -12.49 -5.20 9.77
CA LEU A 173 -12.06 -4.89 8.41
C LEU A 173 -10.56 -5.12 8.21
N LEU A 174 -9.71 -4.70 9.14
CA LEU A 174 -8.29 -5.01 9.10
C LEU A 174 -8.04 -6.51 9.04
N SER A 175 -8.75 -7.31 9.83
CA SER A 175 -8.67 -8.77 9.79
C SER A 175 -9.09 -9.36 8.43
N PHE A 176 -10.12 -8.82 7.81
CA PHE A 176 -10.50 -9.15 6.44
C PHE A 176 -9.41 -8.78 5.43
N MET A 177 -8.86 -7.57 5.54
CA MET A 177 -7.82 -7.08 4.64
C MET A 177 -6.52 -7.91 4.72
N THR A 178 -6.16 -8.48 5.89
CA THR A 178 -4.96 -9.33 6.02
C THR A 178 -5.02 -10.56 5.12
N THR A 179 -6.21 -11.11 4.91
CA THR A 179 -6.41 -12.26 4.01
C THR A 179 -6.32 -11.86 2.54
N GLN A 180 -6.73 -10.64 2.20
CA GLN A 180 -6.71 -10.11 0.83
C GLN A 180 -5.32 -9.61 0.45
N THR A 181 -4.69 -8.86 1.34
CA THR A 181 -3.39 -8.22 1.11
C THR A 181 -2.48 -8.46 2.32
N PRO A 182 -1.92 -9.66 2.50
CA PRO A 182 -1.09 -9.98 3.66
C PRO A 182 0.08 -9.00 3.79
N GLY A 183 0.21 -8.36 4.95
CA GLY A 183 1.27 -7.40 5.23
C GLY A 183 1.40 -7.08 6.70
N ARG A 184 2.64 -7.00 7.19
CA ARG A 184 2.95 -6.77 8.61
C ARG A 184 2.35 -5.47 9.16
N GLY A 185 2.07 -4.48 8.29
CA GLY A 185 1.46 -3.22 8.70
C GLY A 185 -0.02 -3.37 9.06
N ILE A 186 -0.69 -4.37 8.50
CA ILE A 186 -2.09 -4.69 8.78
C ILE A 186 -2.18 -5.70 9.94
N ASP A 187 -1.21 -6.61 10.04
CA ASP A 187 -1.16 -7.66 11.07
C ASP A 187 -0.78 -7.12 12.48
N PHE A 188 -0.29 -5.86 12.56
CA PHE A 188 0.17 -5.21 13.79
C PHE A 188 -1.00 -4.63 14.60
#